data_a7459846e476a123ac424a26675e58fb
#
_entry.id   a7459846e476a123ac424a26675e58fb
#
_cell.length_a   1.000
_cell.length_b   1.000
_cell.length_c   1.000
_cell.angle_alpha   90.00
_cell.angle_beta   90.00
_cell.angle_gamma   90.00
#
_symmetry.space_group_name_H-M   'P 1'
#
loop_
_entity.id
_entity.type
_entity.pdbx_description
1 polymer ?
#
loop_
_entity_poly.entity_id
_entity_poly.type
_entity_poly.pdbx_seq_one_letter_code
_entity_poly.pdbx_strand_id
1 'polypeptide(L)'
;MSETEQDSFLESFKLWNNPNILQNIIKEMDNVIKEDYPCKLSVFFTGISAYLKEPLNTFIRAASGLGKTWNTTKALDFMPETNVLMLGGLSPTALVHEYGTRYSLTGEKLDDLEKPNKKEYENQTDYKAALHVWKEKLKESYIQVDLQGKILVFLESPHPKTFNVLRPILSHDKYRISFRITDKTNKGALQTKHVVIQGWPATIFLNAQDQYIEELATRSFTVSPTQNPEKYKKANVYTTEKANMPWIEDERLSRLKIFQTFFGQLQCALENRDVIIPFANLNMFYPAEIPRDMRDYQHLLQFIKCVTALHFYQRVLAKHEGKEYLLANSQDVMFAWLVFNLIFETTRAGISQHLLDFYHQIIEQRAKWNGEELTTAYNEVYKPKRSKKTIQRWLGTLEDLGYITCEEDEADKRKNNYIPLMKKNGTNRDKTENIQISLSDLQNGFKTWLEQSGQKLEFFLYKNREGIAKGRYEPVNMGEVEKYVIVNQQFCPDLIQLISQRKIESMAKKEANSEMSLSVPNFVGSCWICGKLLPSDLVDTTVDEGRTVHLECYKKLKEGLKSE
;
A
#
# COMPACT_ATOMS: atom_id res chain seq x y z
N MET A 1 -19.96 11.01 28.27
CA MET A 1 -20.36 10.63 26.89
C MET A 1 -21.64 11.36 26.56
N SER A 2 -21.70 12.04 25.44
CA SER A 2 -22.94 12.60 24.89
C SER A 2 -23.91 11.47 24.48
N GLU A 3 -25.21 11.78 24.31
CA GLU A 3 -26.21 10.78 23.84
C GLU A 3 -25.77 10.13 22.52
N THR A 4 -25.23 10.93 21.59
CA THR A 4 -24.69 10.47 20.30
C THR A 4 -23.48 9.54 20.43
N GLU A 5 -22.65 9.72 21.45
CA GLU A 5 -21.51 8.81 21.72
C GLU A 5 -21.98 7.50 22.34
N GLN A 6 -23.02 7.53 23.17
CA GLN A 6 -23.62 6.32 23.74
C GLN A 6 -24.29 5.47 22.65
N ASP A 7 -25.03 6.09 21.74
CA ASP A 7 -25.66 5.40 20.62
C ASP A 7 -24.61 4.77 19.69
N SER A 8 -23.56 5.51 19.33
CA SER A 8 -22.46 4.99 18.50
C SER A 8 -21.73 3.81 19.18
N PHE A 9 -21.60 3.86 20.50
CA PHE A 9 -21.00 2.79 21.28
C PHE A 9 -21.86 1.52 21.26
N LEU A 10 -23.17 1.64 21.47
CA LEU A 10 -24.10 0.50 21.42
C LEU A 10 -24.18 -0.11 20.01
N GLU A 11 -24.27 0.72 18.96
CA GLU A 11 -24.31 0.25 17.58
C GLU A 11 -22.99 -0.45 17.19
N SER A 12 -21.83 0.02 17.69
CA SER A 12 -20.54 -0.64 17.44
C SER A 12 -20.49 -2.08 17.94
N PHE A 13 -21.18 -2.41 19.03
CA PHE A 13 -21.28 -3.79 19.50
C PHE A 13 -21.99 -4.74 18.53
N LYS A 14 -22.93 -4.23 17.73
CA LYS A 14 -23.57 -5.04 16.69
C LYS A 14 -22.59 -5.46 15.61
N LEU A 15 -21.56 -4.65 15.35
CA LEU A 15 -20.52 -4.96 14.36
C LEU A 15 -19.65 -6.15 14.79
N TRP A 16 -19.41 -6.32 16.09
CA TRP A 16 -18.56 -7.40 16.62
C TRP A 16 -19.04 -8.81 16.26
N ASN A 17 -20.35 -9.01 16.16
CA ASN A 17 -20.96 -10.28 15.83
C ASN A 17 -21.45 -10.36 14.39
N ASN A 18 -21.15 -9.34 13.58
CA ASN A 18 -21.61 -9.29 12.20
C ASN A 18 -20.64 -10.07 11.27
N PRO A 19 -21.04 -11.23 10.73
CA PRO A 19 -20.19 -12.01 9.82
C PRO A 19 -19.90 -11.27 8.51
N ASN A 20 -20.70 -10.26 8.18
CA ASN A 20 -20.59 -9.46 6.96
C ASN A 20 -19.93 -8.10 7.21
N ILE A 21 -19.21 -7.91 8.34
CA ILE A 21 -18.59 -6.63 8.68
C ILE A 21 -17.68 -6.12 7.54
N LEU A 22 -16.86 -6.99 6.97
CA LEU A 22 -15.97 -6.65 5.86
C LEU A 22 -16.75 -6.20 4.62
N GLN A 23 -17.84 -6.90 4.28
CA GLN A 23 -18.71 -6.54 3.15
C GLN A 23 -19.39 -5.18 3.38
N ASN A 24 -19.83 -4.91 4.61
CA ASN A 24 -20.45 -3.62 4.95
C ASN A 24 -19.45 -2.47 4.83
N ILE A 25 -18.22 -2.66 5.30
CA ILE A 25 -17.15 -1.67 5.16
C ILE A 25 -16.84 -1.42 3.68
N ILE A 26 -16.73 -2.48 2.88
CA ILE A 26 -16.46 -2.34 1.43
C ILE A 26 -17.61 -1.60 0.74
N LYS A 27 -18.86 -1.91 1.04
CA LYS A 27 -20.02 -1.19 0.51
C LYS A 27 -20.00 0.29 0.88
N GLU A 28 -19.67 0.61 2.14
CA GLU A 28 -19.57 2.01 2.57
C GLU A 28 -18.40 2.73 1.88
N MET A 29 -17.26 2.06 1.65
CA MET A 29 -16.18 2.61 0.83
C MET A 29 -16.61 2.83 -0.63
N ASP A 30 -17.40 1.93 -1.22
CA ASP A 30 -17.87 2.01 -2.61
C ASP A 30 -18.77 3.23 -2.85
N ASN A 31 -19.43 3.73 -1.80
CA ASN A 31 -20.21 4.97 -1.89
C ASN A 31 -19.35 6.18 -2.27
N VAL A 32 -18.08 6.23 -1.86
CA VAL A 32 -17.19 7.40 -2.04
C VAL A 32 -15.95 7.11 -2.88
N ILE A 33 -15.41 5.90 -2.85
CA ILE A 33 -14.25 5.47 -3.65
C ILE A 33 -14.74 4.57 -4.75
N LYS A 34 -14.95 5.14 -5.92
CA LYS A 34 -15.48 4.38 -7.06
C LYS A 34 -14.39 3.48 -7.64
N GLU A 35 -14.73 2.20 -7.80
CA GLU A 35 -13.81 1.19 -8.33
C GLU A 35 -12.60 0.93 -7.40
N ASP A 36 -11.42 1.08 -7.82
CA ASP A 36 -10.12 1.19 -7.10
C ASP A 36 -9.88 0.22 -5.93
N TYR A 37 -10.38 -1.03 -6.07
CA TYR A 37 -10.27 -2.06 -5.02
C TYR A 37 -8.84 -2.34 -4.56
N PRO A 38 -7.83 -2.41 -5.45
CA PRO A 38 -6.45 -2.60 -5.02
C PRO A 38 -6.00 -1.52 -4.03
N CYS A 39 -6.26 -0.25 -4.36
CA CYS A 39 -5.80 0.87 -3.55
C CYS A 39 -6.57 0.99 -2.24
N LYS A 40 -7.93 1.01 -2.28
CA LYS A 40 -8.75 1.22 -1.07
C LYS A 40 -8.61 0.09 -0.06
N LEU A 41 -8.56 -1.18 -0.50
CA LEU A 41 -8.39 -2.31 0.39
C LEU A 41 -6.99 -2.37 1.00
N SER A 42 -5.95 -2.10 0.20
CA SER A 42 -4.58 -2.04 0.70
C SER A 42 -4.40 -0.97 1.76
N VAL A 43 -4.93 0.23 1.54
CA VAL A 43 -4.91 1.34 2.51
C VAL A 43 -5.66 0.95 3.78
N PHE A 44 -6.85 0.39 3.64
CA PHE A 44 -7.69 -0.03 4.77
C PHE A 44 -7.00 -1.10 5.64
N PHE A 45 -6.42 -2.14 5.01
CA PHE A 45 -5.69 -3.16 5.76
C PHE A 45 -4.38 -2.64 6.36
N THR A 46 -3.73 -1.66 5.71
CA THR A 46 -2.61 -0.94 6.34
C THR A 46 -3.07 -0.23 7.61
N GLY A 47 -4.25 0.40 7.59
CA GLY A 47 -4.85 1.00 8.78
C GLY A 47 -5.06 -0.02 9.91
N ILE A 48 -5.69 -1.18 9.63
CA ILE A 48 -5.89 -2.24 10.63
C ILE A 48 -4.56 -2.77 11.17
N SER A 49 -3.54 -2.89 10.31
CA SER A 49 -2.25 -3.43 10.71
C SER A 49 -1.55 -2.63 11.80
N ALA A 50 -1.88 -1.34 11.95
CA ALA A 50 -1.36 -0.50 13.03
C ALA A 50 -1.64 -1.07 14.41
N TYR A 51 -2.70 -1.86 14.56
CA TYR A 51 -3.11 -2.50 15.82
C TYR A 51 -2.46 -3.86 16.05
N LEU A 52 -1.70 -4.36 15.07
CA LEU A 52 -0.95 -5.61 15.14
C LEU A 52 0.51 -5.35 15.56
N LYS A 53 1.23 -6.41 15.91
CA LYS A 53 2.63 -6.31 16.32
C LYS A 53 3.56 -5.85 15.22
N GLU A 54 3.29 -6.24 13.98
CA GLU A 54 4.09 -5.92 12.80
C GLU A 54 3.21 -5.17 11.78
N PRO A 55 3.16 -3.83 11.83
CA PRO A 55 2.36 -3.03 10.92
C PRO A 55 2.85 -3.12 9.48
N LEU A 56 1.96 -2.79 8.54
CA LEU A 56 2.26 -2.75 7.11
C LEU A 56 2.74 -1.36 6.67
N ASN A 57 3.60 -1.34 5.69
CA ASN A 57 4.00 -0.13 4.97
C ASN A 57 3.50 -0.19 3.53
N THR A 58 2.89 0.89 3.05
CA THR A 58 2.29 0.98 1.72
C THR A 58 2.85 2.14 0.92
N PHE A 59 3.26 1.88 -0.31
CA PHE A 59 3.60 2.89 -1.30
C PHE A 59 2.50 3.03 -2.34
N ILE A 60 1.87 4.21 -2.44
CA ILE A 60 0.87 4.50 -3.49
C ILE A 60 1.55 5.29 -4.60
N ARG A 61 1.81 4.62 -5.71
CA ARG A 61 2.50 5.18 -6.88
C ARG A 61 1.53 5.47 -8.00
N ALA A 62 1.42 6.72 -8.38
CA ALA A 62 0.64 7.13 -9.53
C ALA A 62 0.94 8.57 -9.92
N ALA A 63 0.61 8.95 -11.15
CA ALA A 63 0.62 10.33 -11.59
C ALA A 63 -0.33 11.21 -10.74
N SER A 64 -0.14 12.53 -10.79
CA SER A 64 -1.05 13.47 -10.15
C SER A 64 -2.46 13.36 -10.77
N GLY A 65 -3.48 13.59 -9.95
CA GLY A 65 -4.88 13.57 -10.39
C GLY A 65 -5.56 12.19 -10.41
N LEU A 66 -4.85 11.09 -10.11
CA LEU A 66 -5.44 9.73 -10.14
C LEU A 66 -6.17 9.33 -8.83
N GLY A 67 -6.34 10.25 -7.89
CA GLY A 67 -7.11 10.03 -6.66
C GLY A 67 -6.33 9.38 -5.52
N LYS A 68 -4.98 9.43 -5.50
CA LYS A 68 -4.15 8.87 -4.41
C LYS A 68 -4.60 9.36 -3.04
N THR A 69 -4.61 10.68 -2.85
CA THR A 69 -4.99 11.32 -1.59
C THR A 69 -6.44 11.00 -1.22
N TRP A 70 -7.35 11.08 -2.20
CA TRP A 70 -8.76 10.75 -2.00
C TRP A 70 -8.96 9.33 -1.50
N ASN A 71 -8.39 8.34 -2.20
CA ASN A 71 -8.49 6.94 -1.79
C ASN A 71 -7.93 6.71 -0.38
N THR A 72 -6.79 7.33 -0.08
CA THR A 72 -6.15 7.18 1.21
C THR A 72 -6.97 7.79 2.34
N THR A 73 -7.40 9.04 2.18
CA THR A 73 -8.18 9.71 3.23
C THR A 73 -9.50 9.00 3.44
N LYS A 74 -10.24 8.69 2.37
CA LYS A 74 -11.57 8.07 2.47
C LYS A 74 -11.55 6.62 2.96
N ALA A 75 -10.48 5.85 2.69
CA ALA A 75 -10.32 4.52 3.26
C ALA A 75 -9.89 4.55 4.75
N LEU A 76 -9.20 5.60 5.19
CA LEU A 76 -8.81 5.78 6.59
C LEU A 76 -9.87 6.50 7.44
N ASP A 77 -10.93 7.09 6.84
CA ASP A 77 -12.03 7.69 7.58
C ASP A 77 -12.73 6.71 8.55
N PHE A 78 -12.56 5.41 8.35
CA PHE A 78 -13.05 4.37 9.27
C PHE A 78 -12.25 4.27 10.57
N MET A 79 -10.99 4.70 10.57
CA MET A 79 -10.10 4.61 11.73
C MET A 79 -10.35 5.78 12.69
N PRO A 80 -10.10 5.62 14.01
CA PRO A 80 -10.14 6.74 14.94
C PRO A 80 -9.22 7.88 14.48
N GLU A 81 -9.71 9.11 14.47
CA GLU A 81 -8.96 10.28 14.03
C GLU A 81 -7.64 10.45 14.80
N THR A 82 -7.64 10.12 16.09
CA THR A 82 -6.45 10.17 16.96
C THR A 82 -5.34 9.22 16.53
N ASN A 83 -5.66 8.22 15.70
CA ASN A 83 -4.69 7.23 15.23
C ASN A 83 -4.09 7.60 13.87
N VAL A 84 -4.72 8.50 13.11
CA VAL A 84 -4.31 8.86 11.75
C VAL A 84 -3.58 10.20 11.76
N LEU A 85 -2.29 10.18 11.43
CA LEU A 85 -1.44 11.37 11.37
C LEU A 85 -1.14 11.72 9.91
N MET A 86 -1.79 12.78 9.41
CA MET A 86 -1.60 13.28 8.05
C MET A 86 -0.43 14.26 8.00
N LEU A 87 0.65 13.90 7.30
CA LEU A 87 1.92 14.61 7.30
C LEU A 87 2.18 15.24 5.92
N GLY A 88 1.99 16.54 5.78
CA GLY A 88 2.24 17.28 4.53
C GLY A 88 3.72 17.51 4.26
N GLY A 89 4.42 18.10 5.22
CA GLY A 89 5.87 18.31 5.19
C GLY A 89 6.37 18.23 6.62
N LEU A 90 7.03 17.13 6.98
CA LEU A 90 7.43 16.86 8.34
C LEU A 90 8.93 17.10 8.53
N SER A 91 9.29 17.94 9.51
CA SER A 91 10.62 17.91 10.10
C SER A 91 10.65 16.98 11.32
N PRO A 92 11.79 16.36 11.67
CA PRO A 92 11.88 15.55 12.89
C PRO A 92 11.47 16.31 14.15
N THR A 93 11.71 17.62 14.16
CA THR A 93 11.34 18.51 15.27
C THR A 93 9.84 18.75 15.33
N ALA A 94 9.14 18.87 14.22
CA ALA A 94 7.69 19.07 14.20
C ALA A 94 6.96 17.89 14.82
N LEU A 95 7.35 16.64 14.48
CA LEU A 95 6.78 15.43 15.08
C LEU A 95 6.88 15.43 16.61
N VAL A 96 8.04 15.90 17.14
CA VAL A 96 8.29 15.96 18.58
C VAL A 96 7.47 17.05 19.26
N HIS A 97 7.30 18.20 18.60
CA HIS A 97 6.54 19.32 19.17
C HIS A 97 5.03 19.04 19.19
N GLU A 98 4.53 18.34 18.18
CA GLU A 98 3.09 18.11 18.01
C GLU A 98 2.60 16.88 18.80
N TYR A 99 3.42 15.81 18.82
CA TYR A 99 3.01 14.51 19.39
C TYR A 99 3.87 14.06 20.58
N GLY A 100 4.81 14.90 21.02
CA GLY A 100 5.73 14.56 22.11
C GLY A 100 5.13 14.80 23.48
N THR A 101 5.15 13.79 24.32
CA THR A 101 4.82 13.86 25.75
C THR A 101 6.11 13.90 26.57
N ARG A 102 6.16 14.73 27.60
CA ARG A 102 7.34 14.85 28.45
C ARG A 102 7.31 13.86 29.61
N TYR A 103 8.43 13.19 29.84
CA TYR A 103 8.62 12.23 30.92
C TYR A 103 9.86 12.60 31.74
N SER A 104 9.83 12.31 33.06
CA SER A 104 11.02 12.29 33.91
C SER A 104 11.96 11.14 33.52
N LEU A 105 13.20 11.15 33.95
CA LEU A 105 14.11 10.02 33.78
C LEU A 105 13.63 8.75 34.52
N THR A 106 12.78 8.92 35.53
CA THR A 106 12.13 7.81 36.25
C THR A 106 10.92 7.24 35.55
N GLY A 107 10.47 7.85 34.41
CA GLY A 107 9.35 7.39 33.59
C GLY A 107 7.98 7.97 33.99
N GLU A 108 7.95 8.94 34.92
CA GLU A 108 6.71 9.64 35.27
C GLU A 108 6.34 10.66 34.19
N LYS A 109 5.08 10.70 33.80
CA LYS A 109 4.54 11.67 32.84
C LYS A 109 4.50 13.06 33.48
N LEU A 110 5.10 14.02 32.83
CA LEU A 110 5.19 15.41 33.30
C LEU A 110 4.25 16.29 32.48
N ASP A 111 2.94 16.08 32.61
CA ASP A 111 1.92 16.76 31.79
C ASP A 111 1.85 18.26 32.03
N ASP A 112 2.16 18.73 33.25
CA ASP A 112 1.97 20.13 33.68
C ASP A 112 3.28 20.84 34.04
N LEU A 113 4.38 20.54 33.34
CA LEU A 113 5.64 21.22 33.59
C LEU A 113 5.66 22.62 32.95
N GLU A 114 4.64 23.43 33.28
CA GLU A 114 4.58 24.80 32.84
C GLU A 114 5.69 25.64 33.48
N LYS A 115 6.20 26.55 32.69
CA LYS A 115 7.21 27.51 33.21
C LYS A 115 6.56 28.38 34.27
N PRO A 116 7.14 28.49 35.50
CA PRO A 116 6.63 29.39 36.52
C PRO A 116 6.40 30.79 35.97
N ASN A 117 5.20 31.33 36.21
CA ASN A 117 4.84 32.66 35.73
C ASN A 117 5.18 33.66 36.82
N LYS A 118 5.97 34.70 36.48
CA LYS A 118 6.43 35.71 37.43
C LYS A 118 5.28 36.43 38.16
N LYS A 119 4.09 36.48 37.58
CA LYS A 119 2.91 37.12 38.14
C LYS A 119 2.27 36.37 39.31
N GLU A 120 2.63 35.08 39.48
CA GLU A 120 2.08 34.18 40.51
C GLU A 120 2.89 34.16 41.79
N TYR A 121 4.01 34.88 41.82
CA TYR A 121 4.93 34.95 42.95
C TYR A 121 4.99 36.34 43.52
N GLU A 122 4.79 36.50 44.82
CA GLU A 122 4.88 37.78 45.51
C GLU A 122 6.34 38.31 45.57
N ASN A 123 7.30 37.36 45.69
CA ASN A 123 8.72 37.70 45.83
C ASN A 123 9.55 37.19 44.64
N GLN A 124 10.53 38.03 44.25
CA GLN A 124 11.45 37.66 43.16
C GLN A 124 12.37 36.47 43.52
N THR A 125 12.61 36.23 44.80
CA THR A 125 13.43 35.13 45.31
C THR A 125 12.70 33.80 45.11
N ASP A 126 11.40 33.75 45.44
CA ASP A 126 10.56 32.57 45.31
C ASP A 126 10.36 32.19 43.84
N TYR A 127 10.16 33.20 42.99
CA TYR A 127 10.13 32.98 41.54
C TYR A 127 11.43 32.38 41.01
N LYS A 128 12.60 32.89 41.47
CA LYS A 128 13.92 32.38 41.06
C LYS A 128 14.12 30.92 41.53
N ALA A 129 13.71 30.59 42.75
CA ALA A 129 13.76 29.23 43.29
C ALA A 129 12.87 28.29 42.49
N ALA A 130 11.63 28.66 42.23
CA ALA A 130 10.71 27.90 41.40
C ALA A 130 11.25 27.69 39.97
N LEU A 131 11.84 28.75 39.40
CA LEU A 131 12.46 28.68 38.07
C LEU A 131 13.68 27.73 38.03
N HIS A 132 14.44 27.69 39.12
CA HIS A 132 15.58 26.79 39.26
C HIS A 132 15.11 25.34 39.33
N VAL A 133 14.14 25.02 40.17
CA VAL A 133 13.54 23.69 40.28
C VAL A 133 12.94 23.24 38.93
N TRP A 134 12.22 24.14 38.24
CA TRP A 134 11.68 23.85 36.92
C TRP A 134 12.79 23.55 35.90
N LYS A 135 13.90 24.29 35.90
CA LYS A 135 15.05 24.05 35.02
C LYS A 135 15.73 22.69 35.30
N GLU A 136 15.88 22.31 36.55
CA GLU A 136 16.47 21.03 36.95
C GLU A 136 15.55 19.88 36.50
N LYS A 137 14.24 19.96 36.75
CA LYS A 137 13.28 18.99 36.23
C LYS A 137 13.33 18.86 34.70
N LEU A 138 13.51 19.98 33.99
CA LEU A 138 13.68 19.94 32.52
C LEU A 138 14.94 19.23 32.06
N LYS A 139 16.06 19.41 32.79
CA LYS A 139 17.31 18.69 32.47
C LYS A 139 17.20 17.20 32.70
N GLU A 140 16.43 16.80 33.70
CA GLU A 140 16.15 15.41 34.06
C GLU A 140 14.93 14.84 33.36
N SER A 141 14.55 15.39 32.22
CA SER A 141 13.40 14.92 31.42
C SER A 141 13.76 14.63 30.00
N TYR A 142 12.92 13.80 29.35
CA TYR A 142 12.98 13.55 27.91
C TYR A 142 11.59 13.70 27.30
N ILE A 143 11.54 13.91 25.99
CA ILE A 143 10.29 13.96 25.24
C ILE A 143 10.13 12.62 24.52
N GLN A 144 9.02 11.95 24.73
CA GLN A 144 8.69 10.69 24.07
C GLN A 144 7.56 10.89 23.07
N VAL A 145 7.77 10.38 21.88
CA VAL A 145 6.72 10.22 20.85
C VAL A 145 6.41 8.74 20.75
N ASP A 146 5.18 8.37 21.01
CA ASP A 146 4.72 6.98 20.86
C ASP A 146 3.93 6.83 19.56
N LEU A 147 4.47 6.00 18.67
CA LEU A 147 3.90 5.72 17.36
C LEU A 147 3.18 4.36 17.30
N GLN A 148 3.12 3.62 18.42
CA GLN A 148 2.40 2.35 18.47
C GLN A 148 0.91 2.58 18.24
N GLY A 149 0.31 1.82 17.34
CA GLY A 149 -1.10 1.96 16.96
C GLY A 149 -1.40 3.20 16.12
N LYS A 150 -0.38 3.93 15.65
CA LYS A 150 -0.53 5.10 14.77
C LYS A 150 -0.38 4.74 13.30
N ILE A 151 -1.05 5.51 12.46
CA ILE A 151 -1.02 5.41 11.00
C ILE A 151 -0.43 6.71 10.47
N LEU A 152 0.80 6.66 9.98
CA LEU A 152 1.48 7.83 9.40
C LEU A 152 1.20 7.91 7.90
N VAL A 153 0.61 9.00 7.44
CA VAL A 153 0.34 9.25 6.03
C VAL A 153 1.21 10.38 5.53
N PHE A 154 2.21 10.06 4.74
CA PHE A 154 3.06 11.04 4.10
C PHE A 154 2.44 11.48 2.78
N LEU A 155 1.83 12.67 2.76
CA LEU A 155 1.20 13.26 1.57
C LEU A 155 2.22 13.58 0.48
N GLU A 156 3.43 13.92 0.89
CA GLU A 156 4.60 14.15 0.05
C GLU A 156 5.79 13.35 0.58
N SER A 157 6.79 13.12 -0.26
CA SER A 157 8.02 12.46 0.18
C SER A 157 8.66 13.25 1.32
N PRO A 158 8.94 12.64 2.48
CA PRO A 158 9.55 13.35 3.59
C PRO A 158 10.95 13.84 3.22
N HIS A 159 11.34 14.96 3.81
CA HIS A 159 12.70 15.48 3.60
C HIS A 159 13.75 14.42 4.00
N PRO A 160 14.84 14.24 3.24
CA PRO A 160 15.85 13.20 3.51
C PRO A 160 16.37 13.16 4.96
N LYS A 161 16.54 14.32 5.60
CA LYS A 161 16.96 14.39 7.02
C LYS A 161 15.93 13.80 7.97
N THR A 162 14.64 14.06 7.73
CA THR A 162 13.53 13.49 8.52
C THR A 162 13.49 11.99 8.33
N PHE A 163 13.59 11.58 7.08
CA PHE A 163 13.58 10.17 6.71
C PHE A 163 14.71 9.40 7.40
N ASN A 164 15.95 9.90 7.34
CA ASN A 164 17.11 9.24 7.96
C ASN A 164 16.95 9.06 9.49
N VAL A 165 16.30 10.00 10.18
CA VAL A 165 16.02 9.86 11.62
C VAL A 165 14.95 8.82 11.89
N LEU A 166 13.87 8.80 11.11
CA LEU A 166 12.73 7.90 11.31
C LEU A 166 12.94 6.50 10.69
N ARG A 167 13.88 6.36 9.76
CA ARG A 167 14.10 5.13 9.01
C ARG A 167 14.12 3.86 9.86
N PRO A 168 14.86 3.79 10.99
CA PRO A 168 14.90 2.56 11.79
C PRO A 168 13.55 2.17 12.40
N ILE A 169 12.67 3.13 12.65
CA ILE A 169 11.29 2.90 13.12
C ILE A 169 10.41 2.49 11.94
N LEU A 170 10.46 3.25 10.83
CA LEU A 170 9.63 3.00 9.64
C LEU A 170 9.98 1.69 8.92
N SER A 171 11.22 1.25 9.06
CA SER A 171 11.70 -0.04 8.51
C SER A 171 11.52 -1.21 9.49
N HIS A 172 10.99 -0.95 10.68
CA HIS A 172 10.80 -1.91 11.78
C HIS A 172 12.10 -2.58 12.27
N ASP A 173 13.27 -1.96 12.01
CA ASP A 173 14.56 -2.47 12.48
C ASP A 173 14.77 -2.20 13.97
N LYS A 174 14.22 -1.08 14.46
CA LYS A 174 14.30 -0.66 15.86
C LYS A 174 12.93 -0.23 16.37
N TYR A 175 12.52 -0.79 17.51
CA TYR A 175 11.28 -0.38 18.18
C TYR A 175 11.40 0.96 18.88
N ARG A 176 12.61 1.33 19.31
CA ARG A 176 12.90 2.56 20.03
C ARG A 176 14.19 3.19 19.54
N ILE A 177 14.16 4.48 19.26
CA ILE A 177 15.32 5.29 18.90
C ILE A 177 15.40 6.51 19.80
N SER A 178 16.61 7.03 20.03
CA SER A 178 16.81 8.27 20.77
C SER A 178 17.77 9.19 20.04
N PHE A 179 17.51 10.47 20.10
CA PHE A 179 18.36 11.51 19.52
C PHE A 179 18.23 12.83 20.29
N ARG A 180 19.08 13.78 20.00
CA ARG A 180 19.08 15.07 20.66
C ARG A 180 18.75 16.18 19.67
N ILE A 181 17.85 17.07 20.07
CA ILE A 181 17.47 18.27 19.31
C ILE A 181 18.03 19.50 20.04
N THR A 182 18.74 20.34 19.29
CA THR A 182 19.20 21.62 19.82
C THR A 182 18.09 22.67 19.67
N ASP A 183 17.60 23.21 20.80
CA ASP A 183 16.62 24.26 20.82
C ASP A 183 17.34 25.63 20.73
N LYS A 184 17.07 26.37 19.65
CA LYS A 184 17.64 27.71 19.39
C LYS A 184 16.79 28.85 19.94
N THR A 185 15.65 28.55 20.56
CA THR A 185 14.63 29.56 20.93
C THR A 185 14.99 30.40 22.16
N ASN A 186 15.95 29.99 22.98
CA ASN A 186 16.38 30.77 24.14
C ASN A 186 17.65 31.57 23.81
N LYS A 187 17.51 32.90 23.74
CA LYS A 187 18.64 33.81 23.69
C LYS A 187 19.54 33.57 24.91
N GLY A 188 20.66 32.86 24.73
CA GLY A 188 21.72 32.76 25.74
C GLY A 188 22.25 31.39 26.13
N ALA A 189 21.57 30.28 25.84
CA ALA A 189 22.13 28.94 26.03
C ALA A 189 21.47 27.92 25.08
N LEU A 190 22.28 27.22 24.30
CA LEU A 190 21.86 26.08 23.52
C LEU A 190 21.40 24.97 24.48
N GLN A 191 20.08 24.77 24.62
CA GLN A 191 19.54 23.65 25.37
C GLN A 191 19.31 22.46 24.43
N THR A 192 19.84 21.33 24.81
CA THR A 192 19.66 20.08 24.07
C THR A 192 18.53 19.31 24.70
N LYS A 193 17.46 19.07 23.95
CA LYS A 193 16.34 18.19 24.36
C LYS A 193 16.64 16.75 23.99
N HIS A 194 16.53 15.85 24.96
CA HIS A 194 16.57 14.42 24.69
C HIS A 194 15.20 13.96 24.18
N VAL A 195 15.17 13.30 23.04
CA VAL A 195 13.96 12.83 22.38
C VAL A 195 14.06 11.32 22.19
N VAL A 196 12.96 10.64 22.49
CA VAL A 196 12.77 9.22 22.28
C VAL A 196 11.57 9.03 21.38
N ILE A 197 11.72 8.28 20.29
CA ILE A 197 10.59 7.81 19.48
C ILE A 197 10.52 6.31 19.66
N GLN A 198 9.34 5.81 19.96
CA GLN A 198 9.08 4.37 20.12
C GLN A 198 7.82 3.95 19.41
N GLY A 199 7.68 2.63 19.17
CA GLY A 199 6.55 2.01 18.51
C GLY A 199 6.72 1.95 16.99
N TRP A 200 6.18 0.92 16.41
CA TRP A 200 6.12 0.73 14.97
C TRP A 200 4.77 1.22 14.44
N PRO A 201 4.73 2.30 13.66
CA PRO A 201 3.50 2.76 13.02
C PRO A 201 3.25 1.99 11.73
N ALA A 202 1.99 1.91 11.32
CA ALA A 202 1.66 1.65 9.92
C ALA A 202 1.97 2.90 9.09
N THR A 203 2.56 2.75 7.89
CA THR A 203 2.92 3.93 7.09
C THR A 203 2.36 3.87 5.68
N ILE A 204 1.91 5.01 5.17
CA ILE A 204 1.41 5.17 3.81
C ILE A 204 2.13 6.33 3.15
N PHE A 205 2.80 6.06 2.04
CA PHE A 205 3.53 7.06 1.27
C PHE A 205 2.80 7.37 -0.03
N LEU A 206 2.40 8.64 -0.24
CA LEU A 206 1.77 9.13 -1.46
C LEU A 206 2.83 9.77 -2.36
N ASN A 207 3.46 9.00 -3.21
CA ASN A 207 4.48 9.55 -4.09
C ASN A 207 3.89 9.94 -5.45
N ALA A 208 4.01 11.24 -5.80
CA ALA A 208 3.62 11.75 -7.11
C ALA A 208 4.73 11.62 -8.16
N GLN A 209 5.98 11.50 -7.72
CA GLN A 209 7.16 11.38 -8.57
C GLN A 209 7.73 9.98 -8.42
N ASP A 210 8.25 9.45 -9.53
CA ASP A 210 8.95 8.16 -9.54
C ASP A 210 10.34 8.24 -8.83
N GLN A 211 10.51 9.18 -7.90
CA GLN A 211 11.69 9.21 -7.05
C GLN A 211 11.65 8.02 -6.10
N TYR A 212 12.53 7.12 -6.37
CA TYR A 212 12.68 5.85 -5.70
C TYR A 212 13.44 6.03 -4.39
N ILE A 213 12.75 5.85 -3.28
CA ILE A 213 13.41 5.60 -1.99
C ILE A 213 13.53 4.08 -1.89
N GLU A 214 14.57 3.54 -2.53
CA GLU A 214 14.79 2.12 -2.77
C GLU A 214 14.59 1.26 -1.51
N GLU A 215 15.17 1.69 -0.42
CA GLU A 215 15.16 0.95 0.82
C GLU A 215 13.76 0.82 1.45
N LEU A 216 12.95 1.87 1.41
CA LEU A 216 11.56 1.80 1.88
C LEU A 216 10.66 1.03 0.93
N ALA A 217 10.85 1.20 -0.37
CA ALA A 217 10.05 0.51 -1.35
C ALA A 217 10.25 -1.01 -1.30
N THR A 218 11.45 -1.49 -0.91
CA THR A 218 11.69 -2.91 -0.70
C THR A 218 11.03 -3.48 0.56
N ARG A 219 10.64 -2.63 1.52
CA ARG A 219 9.98 -2.98 2.79
C ARG A 219 8.50 -2.62 2.80
N SER A 220 7.97 -2.17 1.67
CA SER A 220 6.57 -1.78 1.51
C SER A 220 5.98 -2.51 0.32
N PHE A 221 4.70 -2.79 0.37
CA PHE A 221 4.04 -3.19 -0.85
C PHE A 221 3.64 -1.96 -1.67
N THR A 222 3.63 -2.12 -2.99
CA THR A 222 3.36 -1.04 -3.92
C THR A 222 1.98 -1.21 -4.55
N VAL A 223 1.17 -0.18 -4.50
CA VAL A 223 -0.15 -0.16 -5.12
C VAL A 223 -0.31 1.06 -6.01
N SER A 224 -1.07 0.90 -7.08
CA SER A 224 -1.42 1.99 -7.99
C SER A 224 -2.93 2.12 -8.11
N PRO A 225 -3.49 3.34 -8.03
CA PRO A 225 -4.90 3.56 -8.33
C PRO A 225 -5.22 3.14 -9.76
N THR A 226 -6.38 2.54 -9.93
CA THR A 226 -6.87 2.06 -11.21
C THR A 226 -7.11 3.24 -12.17
N GLN A 227 -6.65 3.12 -13.41
CA GLN A 227 -6.88 4.06 -14.49
C GLN A 227 -7.98 3.51 -15.40
N ASN A 228 -9.20 3.98 -15.22
CA ASN A 228 -10.34 3.52 -15.99
C ASN A 228 -11.32 4.70 -16.23
N PRO A 229 -11.74 4.96 -17.49
CA PRO A 229 -12.74 5.97 -17.82
C PRO A 229 -14.07 5.81 -17.05
N GLU A 230 -14.47 4.58 -16.75
CA GLU A 230 -15.69 4.33 -15.96
C GLU A 230 -15.55 4.81 -14.50
N LYS A 231 -14.38 4.62 -13.90
CA LYS A 231 -14.07 5.19 -12.58
C LYS A 231 -14.28 6.71 -12.58
N TYR A 232 -13.78 7.39 -13.61
CA TYR A 232 -13.88 8.85 -13.71
C TYR A 232 -15.32 9.29 -13.87
N LYS A 233 -16.12 8.59 -14.71
CA LYS A 233 -17.55 8.85 -14.86
C LYS A 233 -18.29 8.69 -13.53
N LYS A 234 -18.09 7.56 -12.83
CA LYS A 234 -18.71 7.29 -11.53
C LYS A 234 -18.29 8.30 -10.46
N ALA A 235 -17.04 8.76 -10.47
CA ALA A 235 -16.55 9.80 -9.57
C ALA A 235 -17.24 11.15 -9.84
N ASN A 236 -17.44 11.51 -11.12
CA ASN A 236 -18.17 12.72 -11.49
C ASN A 236 -19.65 12.65 -11.09
N VAL A 237 -20.30 11.48 -11.25
CA VAL A 237 -21.67 11.26 -10.75
C VAL A 237 -21.74 11.53 -9.24
N TYR A 238 -20.86 10.92 -8.46
CA TYR A 238 -20.81 11.15 -7.01
C TYR A 238 -20.59 12.63 -6.66
N THR A 239 -19.72 13.33 -7.40
CA THR A 239 -19.47 14.76 -7.19
C THR A 239 -20.75 15.58 -7.44
N THR A 240 -21.52 15.21 -8.46
CA THR A 240 -22.81 15.85 -8.78
C THR A 240 -23.86 15.56 -7.71
N GLU A 241 -23.96 14.30 -7.25
CA GLU A 241 -24.86 13.90 -6.17
C GLU A 241 -24.58 14.68 -4.89
N LYS A 242 -23.30 14.81 -4.52
CA LYS A 242 -22.88 15.60 -3.36
C LYS A 242 -23.21 17.10 -3.50
N ALA A 243 -23.09 17.65 -4.71
CA ALA A 243 -23.46 19.05 -4.96
C ALA A 243 -24.98 19.27 -4.88
N ASN A 244 -25.77 18.28 -5.31
CA ASN A 244 -27.23 18.34 -5.27
C ASN A 244 -27.80 18.05 -3.87
N MET A 245 -27.14 17.21 -3.09
CA MET A 245 -27.58 16.73 -1.78
C MET A 245 -26.41 16.78 -0.77
N PRO A 246 -26.03 17.96 -0.27
CA PRO A 246 -24.87 18.11 0.62
C PRO A 246 -24.94 17.27 1.90
N TRP A 247 -26.15 17.01 2.41
CA TRP A 247 -26.42 16.22 3.63
C TRP A 247 -25.97 14.75 3.54
N ILE A 248 -25.74 14.21 2.34
CA ILE A 248 -25.21 12.84 2.17
C ILE A 248 -23.89 12.65 2.90
N GLU A 249 -23.05 13.69 2.95
CA GLU A 249 -21.76 13.62 3.67
C GLU A 249 -21.98 13.59 5.18
N ASP A 250 -22.95 14.33 5.71
CA ASP A 250 -23.27 14.35 7.15
C ASP A 250 -23.80 12.98 7.61
N GLU A 251 -24.69 12.37 6.81
CA GLU A 251 -25.19 11.01 7.06
C GLU A 251 -24.04 9.99 7.03
N ARG A 252 -23.13 10.12 6.07
CA ARG A 252 -21.94 9.28 5.99
C ARG A 252 -21.06 9.44 7.24
N LEU A 253 -20.77 10.67 7.65
CA LEU A 253 -19.96 10.95 8.83
C LEU A 253 -20.59 10.35 10.10
N SER A 254 -21.92 10.39 10.22
CA SER A 254 -22.63 9.76 11.33
C SER A 254 -22.44 8.24 11.36
N ARG A 255 -22.50 7.56 10.20
CA ARG A 255 -22.21 6.12 10.11
C ARG A 255 -20.74 5.81 10.40
N LEU A 256 -19.82 6.66 9.95
CA LEU A 256 -18.38 6.47 10.19
C LEU A 256 -18.01 6.50 11.68
N LYS A 257 -18.69 7.31 12.50
CA LYS A 257 -18.47 7.33 13.96
C LYS A 257 -18.66 5.96 14.60
N ILE A 258 -19.62 5.17 14.11
CA ILE A 258 -19.86 3.80 14.59
C ILE A 258 -18.64 2.92 14.29
N PHE A 259 -18.11 3.00 13.06
CA PHE A 259 -16.90 2.25 12.68
C PHE A 259 -15.67 2.74 13.44
N GLN A 260 -15.49 4.05 13.60
CA GLN A 260 -14.37 4.61 14.37
C GLN A 260 -14.40 4.12 15.81
N THR A 261 -15.57 4.08 16.43
CA THR A 261 -15.76 3.50 17.78
C THR A 261 -15.42 2.02 17.80
N PHE A 262 -15.88 1.25 16.81
CA PHE A 262 -15.53 -0.16 16.66
C PHE A 262 -14.02 -0.37 16.53
N PHE A 263 -13.32 0.39 15.67
CA PHE A 263 -11.87 0.26 15.50
C PHE A 263 -11.08 0.70 16.73
N GLY A 264 -11.56 1.69 17.49
CA GLY A 264 -11.00 2.04 18.79
C GLY A 264 -11.11 0.89 19.81
N GLN A 265 -12.26 0.21 19.86
CA GLN A 265 -12.45 -0.98 20.67
C GLN A 265 -11.59 -2.15 20.20
N LEU A 266 -11.44 -2.34 18.88
CA LEU A 266 -10.61 -3.38 18.29
C LEU A 266 -9.14 -3.18 18.67
N GLN A 267 -8.63 -1.96 18.64
CA GLN A 267 -7.29 -1.65 19.10
C GLN A 267 -7.06 -2.13 20.54
N CYS A 268 -7.98 -1.80 21.46
CA CYS A 268 -7.90 -2.26 22.85
C CYS A 268 -8.00 -3.78 22.96
N ALA A 269 -8.86 -4.42 22.16
CA ALA A 269 -9.03 -5.87 22.19
C ALA A 269 -7.79 -6.63 21.69
N LEU A 270 -7.03 -6.05 20.78
CA LEU A 270 -5.79 -6.62 20.23
C LEU A 270 -4.55 -6.34 21.10
N GLU A 271 -4.67 -5.44 22.08
CA GLU A 271 -3.57 -5.18 23.00
C GLU A 271 -3.17 -6.48 23.71
N ASN A 272 -1.89 -6.82 23.65
CA ASN A 272 -1.32 -8.07 24.17
C ASN A 272 -1.78 -9.38 23.49
N ARG A 273 -2.49 -9.31 22.39
CA ARG A 273 -2.89 -10.48 21.58
C ARG A 273 -2.14 -10.50 20.24
N ASP A 274 -2.07 -11.69 19.64
CA ASP A 274 -1.50 -11.89 18.32
C ASP A 274 -2.37 -12.85 17.52
N VAL A 275 -2.06 -13.06 16.26
CA VAL A 275 -2.79 -13.95 15.37
C VAL A 275 -1.90 -15.14 14.99
N ILE A 276 -2.45 -16.35 15.16
CA ILE A 276 -1.87 -17.58 14.62
C ILE A 276 -2.52 -17.87 13.27
N ILE A 277 -1.71 -18.19 12.27
CA ILE A 277 -2.14 -18.67 10.97
C ILE A 277 -1.92 -20.18 10.94
N PRO A 278 -2.95 -21.01 11.20
CA PRO A 278 -2.78 -22.43 11.47
C PRO A 278 -2.73 -23.29 10.19
N PHE A 279 -1.92 -22.89 9.20
CA PHE A 279 -1.81 -23.59 7.91
C PHE A 279 -0.34 -23.80 7.57
N ALA A 280 0.20 -24.98 7.94
CA ALA A 280 1.64 -25.28 7.87
C ALA A 280 2.24 -25.28 6.45
N ASN A 281 1.40 -25.41 5.43
CA ASN A 281 1.81 -25.53 4.03
C ASN A 281 1.67 -24.24 3.19
N LEU A 282 1.31 -23.11 3.79
CA LEU A 282 1.06 -21.86 3.06
C LEU A 282 2.24 -21.41 2.19
N ASN A 283 3.46 -21.62 2.68
CA ASN A 283 4.69 -21.27 1.96
C ASN A 283 4.87 -22.05 0.65
N MET A 284 4.23 -23.21 0.48
CA MET A 284 4.33 -24.01 -0.75
C MET A 284 3.59 -23.36 -1.93
N PHE A 285 2.64 -22.49 -1.65
CA PHE A 285 1.82 -21.81 -2.66
C PHE A 285 2.33 -20.40 -2.99
N TYR A 286 3.43 -19.98 -2.38
CA TYR A 286 4.00 -18.66 -2.60
C TYR A 286 5.35 -18.78 -3.34
N PRO A 287 5.62 -17.95 -4.38
CA PRO A 287 6.89 -18.01 -5.09
C PRO A 287 8.06 -17.64 -4.18
N ALA A 288 9.20 -18.30 -4.40
CA ALA A 288 10.45 -18.08 -3.67
C ALA A 288 11.64 -18.02 -4.66
N GLU A 289 11.55 -17.15 -5.65
CA GLU A 289 12.50 -17.06 -6.77
C GLU A 289 13.46 -15.88 -6.63
N ILE A 290 13.00 -14.79 -5.99
CA ILE A 290 13.78 -13.56 -5.82
C ILE A 290 13.84 -13.15 -4.35
N PRO A 291 14.88 -12.40 -3.91
CA PRO A 291 15.02 -11.98 -2.51
C PRO A 291 13.82 -11.20 -1.96
N ARG A 292 13.08 -10.51 -2.84
CA ARG A 292 11.88 -9.77 -2.47
C ARG A 292 10.74 -10.68 -2.05
N ASP A 293 10.62 -11.87 -2.64
CA ASP A 293 9.53 -12.82 -2.36
C ASP A 293 9.45 -13.16 -0.85
N MET A 294 10.58 -13.20 -0.14
CA MET A 294 10.58 -13.42 1.32
C MET A 294 9.85 -12.31 2.09
N ARG A 295 10.00 -11.06 1.67
CA ARG A 295 9.33 -9.90 2.32
C ARG A 295 7.87 -9.82 1.93
N ASP A 296 7.58 -10.03 0.66
CA ASP A 296 6.23 -9.97 0.14
C ASP A 296 5.37 -11.11 0.71
N TYR A 297 5.98 -12.28 1.00
CA TYR A 297 5.31 -13.34 1.76
C TYR A 297 4.94 -12.89 3.18
N GLN A 298 5.82 -12.18 3.88
CA GLN A 298 5.50 -11.60 5.20
C GLN A 298 4.33 -10.60 5.09
N HIS A 299 4.28 -9.78 4.05
CA HIS A 299 3.15 -8.87 3.81
C HIS A 299 1.84 -9.65 3.63
N LEU A 300 1.84 -10.74 2.87
CA LEU A 300 0.66 -11.61 2.74
C LEU A 300 0.20 -12.15 4.09
N LEU A 301 1.13 -12.65 4.92
CA LEU A 301 0.78 -13.13 6.27
C LEU A 301 0.18 -12.01 7.12
N GLN A 302 0.67 -10.78 7.03
CA GLN A 302 0.09 -9.64 7.72
C GLN A 302 -1.31 -9.29 7.20
N PHE A 303 -1.58 -9.41 5.88
CA PHE A 303 -2.94 -9.26 5.35
C PHE A 303 -3.90 -10.29 5.96
N ILE A 304 -3.49 -11.55 6.07
CA ILE A 304 -4.29 -12.59 6.73
C ILE A 304 -4.58 -12.20 8.18
N LYS A 305 -3.57 -11.76 8.93
CA LYS A 305 -3.72 -11.31 10.31
C LYS A 305 -4.69 -10.13 10.43
N CYS A 306 -4.68 -9.18 9.48
CA CYS A 306 -5.62 -8.05 9.47
C CYS A 306 -7.07 -8.50 9.27
N VAL A 307 -7.32 -9.42 8.34
CA VAL A 307 -8.67 -9.98 8.12
C VAL A 307 -9.16 -10.73 9.35
N THR A 308 -8.28 -11.54 9.97
CA THR A 308 -8.59 -12.27 11.21
C THR A 308 -8.92 -11.31 12.36
N ALA A 309 -8.12 -10.26 12.53
CA ALA A 309 -8.31 -9.24 13.56
C ALA A 309 -9.66 -8.52 13.42
N LEU A 310 -10.07 -8.18 12.19
CA LEU A 310 -11.36 -7.54 11.91
C LEU A 310 -12.54 -8.40 12.41
N HIS A 311 -12.40 -9.73 12.36
CA HIS A 311 -13.42 -10.69 12.78
C HIS A 311 -13.16 -11.25 14.20
N PHE A 312 -12.58 -10.45 15.09
CA PHE A 312 -12.07 -10.82 16.40
C PHE A 312 -12.97 -11.81 17.18
N TYR A 313 -14.22 -11.44 17.45
CA TYR A 313 -15.14 -12.28 18.24
C TYR A 313 -15.75 -13.47 17.47
N GLN A 314 -15.46 -13.56 16.18
CA GLN A 314 -15.92 -14.65 15.33
C GLN A 314 -14.81 -15.70 15.11
N ARG A 315 -13.66 -15.51 15.72
CA ARG A 315 -12.50 -16.40 15.60
C ARG A 315 -12.28 -17.20 16.88
N VAL A 316 -11.71 -18.36 16.71
CA VAL A 316 -11.26 -19.17 17.85
C VAL A 316 -10.13 -18.45 18.55
N LEU A 317 -10.21 -18.35 19.86
CA LEU A 317 -9.12 -17.88 20.72
C LEU A 317 -8.32 -19.11 21.16
N ALA A 318 -7.02 -19.09 20.95
CA ALA A 318 -6.08 -20.08 21.45
C ALA A 318 -5.27 -19.51 22.61
N LYS A 319 -5.02 -20.29 23.65
CA LYS A 319 -4.16 -19.92 24.77
C LYS A 319 -2.94 -20.81 24.84
N HIS A 320 -1.77 -20.21 25.04
CA HIS A 320 -0.50 -20.89 25.25
C HIS A 320 0.30 -20.14 26.31
N GLU A 321 0.64 -20.82 27.41
CA GLU A 321 1.45 -20.25 28.50
C GLU A 321 0.96 -18.85 28.97
N GLY A 322 -0.37 -18.69 29.11
CA GLY A 322 -0.98 -17.44 29.54
C GLY A 322 -1.11 -16.35 28.48
N LYS A 323 -0.60 -16.55 27.28
CA LYS A 323 -0.79 -15.64 26.13
C LYS A 323 -1.99 -16.06 25.31
N GLU A 324 -2.69 -15.05 24.78
CA GLU A 324 -3.89 -15.25 23.96
C GLU A 324 -3.60 -14.94 22.49
N TYR A 325 -4.14 -15.78 21.60
CA TYR A 325 -3.97 -15.69 20.16
C TYR A 325 -5.31 -15.91 19.46
N LEU A 326 -5.57 -15.15 18.40
CA LEU A 326 -6.67 -15.44 17.49
C LEU A 326 -6.22 -16.43 16.43
N LEU A 327 -7.05 -17.42 16.09
CA LEU A 327 -6.78 -18.33 14.98
C LEU A 327 -7.40 -17.79 13.70
N ALA A 328 -6.59 -17.61 12.68
CA ALA A 328 -7.08 -17.36 11.32
C ALA A 328 -7.84 -18.58 10.81
N ASN A 329 -8.91 -18.36 10.08
CA ASN A 329 -9.65 -19.42 9.40
C ASN A 329 -9.38 -19.41 7.89
N SER A 330 -9.90 -20.40 7.17
CA SER A 330 -9.73 -20.53 5.73
C SER A 330 -10.29 -19.34 4.94
N GLN A 331 -11.37 -18.70 5.41
CA GLN A 331 -11.95 -17.51 4.78
C GLN A 331 -10.97 -16.32 4.84
N ASP A 332 -10.31 -16.14 5.99
CA ASP A 332 -9.32 -15.05 6.17
C ASP A 332 -8.17 -15.20 5.18
N VAL A 333 -7.67 -16.44 5.03
CA VAL A 333 -6.59 -16.75 4.08
C VAL A 333 -7.04 -16.50 2.65
N MET A 334 -8.16 -17.07 2.23
CA MET A 334 -8.65 -16.96 0.85
C MET A 334 -8.93 -15.51 0.46
N PHE A 335 -9.52 -14.72 1.37
CA PHE A 335 -9.79 -13.31 1.10
C PHE A 335 -8.51 -12.48 1.04
N ALA A 336 -7.61 -12.63 2.02
CA ALA A 336 -6.33 -11.93 2.03
C ALA A 336 -5.51 -12.26 0.78
N TRP A 337 -5.52 -13.52 0.36
CA TRP A 337 -4.86 -13.99 -0.85
C TRP A 337 -5.42 -13.33 -2.11
N LEU A 338 -6.76 -13.24 -2.20
CA LEU A 338 -7.42 -12.54 -3.29
C LEU A 338 -6.99 -11.07 -3.39
N VAL A 339 -7.04 -10.35 -2.25
CA VAL A 339 -6.65 -8.93 -2.20
C VAL A 339 -5.18 -8.76 -2.55
N PHE A 340 -4.32 -9.63 -2.00
CA PHE A 340 -2.89 -9.57 -2.26
C PHE A 340 -2.56 -9.83 -3.74
N ASN A 341 -3.27 -10.74 -4.40
CA ASN A 341 -3.11 -10.99 -5.83
C ASN A 341 -3.42 -9.76 -6.70
N LEU A 342 -4.27 -8.82 -6.24
CA LEU A 342 -4.53 -7.57 -6.97
C LEU A 342 -3.32 -6.63 -7.02
N ILE A 343 -2.42 -6.75 -6.07
CA ILE A 343 -1.26 -5.87 -5.91
C ILE A 343 0.07 -6.61 -6.11
N PHE A 344 0.03 -7.92 -6.34
CA PHE A 344 1.22 -8.77 -6.35
C PHE A 344 2.23 -8.35 -7.42
N GLU A 345 1.77 -8.14 -8.66
CA GLU A 345 2.66 -7.75 -9.77
C GLU A 345 3.36 -6.40 -9.50
N THR A 346 2.59 -5.39 -9.09
CA THR A 346 3.14 -4.06 -8.78
C THR A 346 4.07 -4.06 -7.57
N THR A 347 3.74 -4.89 -6.58
CA THR A 347 4.55 -5.06 -5.38
C THR A 347 5.86 -5.76 -5.70
N ARG A 348 5.82 -6.90 -6.39
CA ARG A 348 7.00 -7.67 -6.78
C ARG A 348 7.92 -6.90 -7.72
N ALA A 349 7.33 -6.15 -8.65
CA ALA A 349 8.05 -5.27 -9.57
C ALA A 349 8.62 -4.01 -8.89
N GLY A 350 8.00 -3.53 -7.83
CA GLY A 350 8.37 -2.29 -7.14
C GLY A 350 8.09 -1.03 -7.95
N ILE A 351 7.27 -1.09 -9.01
CA ILE A 351 6.93 0.02 -9.91
C ILE A 351 5.41 0.17 -10.05
N SER A 352 4.98 1.29 -10.63
CA SER A 352 3.57 1.52 -10.91
C SER A 352 3.05 0.60 -12.01
N GLN A 353 1.75 0.24 -11.95
CA GLN A 353 1.11 -0.57 -12.99
C GLN A 353 1.30 0.03 -14.39
N HIS A 354 1.22 1.35 -14.51
CA HIS A 354 1.42 2.03 -15.79
C HIS A 354 2.83 1.81 -16.38
N LEU A 355 3.85 1.77 -15.54
CA LEU A 355 5.22 1.53 -15.98
C LEU A 355 5.45 0.05 -16.36
N LEU A 356 4.79 -0.88 -15.65
CA LEU A 356 4.72 -2.29 -16.02
C LEU A 356 4.05 -2.48 -17.38
N ASP A 357 2.89 -1.85 -17.58
CA ASP A 357 2.17 -1.91 -18.84
C ASP A 357 3.00 -1.34 -20.00
N PHE A 358 3.71 -0.24 -19.76
CA PHE A 358 4.63 0.34 -20.77
C PHE A 358 5.76 -0.63 -21.12
N TYR A 359 6.34 -1.30 -20.13
CA TYR A 359 7.38 -2.30 -20.35
C TYR A 359 6.84 -3.47 -21.18
N HIS A 360 5.76 -4.11 -20.76
CA HIS A 360 5.23 -5.33 -21.40
C HIS A 360 4.60 -5.08 -22.77
N GLN A 361 3.87 -3.97 -22.93
CA GLN A 361 3.13 -3.70 -24.17
C GLN A 361 3.99 -3.07 -25.26
N ILE A 362 5.10 -2.40 -24.90
CA ILE A 362 5.92 -1.69 -25.86
C ILE A 362 7.38 -2.14 -25.82
N ILE A 363 8.05 -2.01 -24.66
CA ILE A 363 9.51 -2.18 -24.60
C ILE A 363 9.93 -3.62 -24.91
N GLU A 364 9.24 -4.59 -24.32
CA GLU A 364 9.51 -6.03 -24.46
C GLU A 364 9.24 -6.57 -25.88
N GLN A 365 8.48 -5.81 -26.71
CA GLN A 365 8.08 -6.25 -28.05
C GLN A 365 9.24 -6.24 -29.08
N ARG A 366 10.34 -5.56 -28.80
CA ARG A 366 11.52 -5.52 -29.67
C ARG A 366 12.82 -5.67 -28.89
N ALA A 367 13.81 -6.25 -29.54
CA ALA A 367 15.12 -6.49 -28.96
C ALA A 367 15.89 -5.21 -28.61
N LYS A 368 15.63 -4.11 -29.33
CA LYS A 368 16.36 -2.84 -29.17
C LYS A 368 15.48 -1.66 -29.54
N TRP A 369 15.59 -0.57 -28.80
CA TRP A 369 14.86 0.67 -29.01
C TRP A 369 15.74 1.88 -28.82
N ASN A 370 15.52 2.95 -29.60
CA ASN A 370 16.06 4.27 -29.25
C ASN A 370 15.00 5.10 -28.47
N GLY A 371 15.46 6.15 -27.77
CA GLY A 371 14.58 6.95 -26.92
C GLY A 371 13.50 7.76 -27.69
N GLU A 372 13.69 8.03 -28.98
CA GLU A 372 12.71 8.73 -29.83
C GLU A 372 11.62 7.78 -30.29
N GLU A 373 12.01 6.58 -30.72
CA GLU A 373 11.10 5.52 -31.10
C GLU A 373 10.18 5.13 -29.91
N LEU A 374 10.76 4.94 -28.71
CA LEU A 374 9.97 4.66 -27.51
C LEU A 374 9.00 5.79 -27.17
N THR A 375 9.43 7.04 -27.35
CA THR A 375 8.54 8.19 -27.12
C THR A 375 7.39 8.20 -28.12
N THR A 376 7.64 7.90 -29.36
CA THR A 376 6.63 7.83 -30.42
C THR A 376 5.67 6.69 -30.16
N ALA A 377 6.19 5.47 -29.95
CA ALA A 377 5.38 4.29 -29.67
C ALA A 377 4.51 4.46 -28.42
N TYR A 378 5.05 5.03 -27.34
CA TYR A 378 4.26 5.36 -26.15
C TYR A 378 3.09 6.31 -26.47
N ASN A 379 3.36 7.40 -27.21
CA ASN A 379 2.39 8.44 -27.52
C ASN A 379 1.32 8.00 -28.55
N GLU A 380 1.52 6.92 -29.24
CA GLU A 380 0.54 6.28 -30.11
C GLU A 380 -0.45 5.45 -29.29
N VAL A 381 0.06 4.70 -28.31
CA VAL A 381 -0.75 3.78 -27.48
C VAL A 381 -1.44 4.48 -26.32
N TYR A 382 -0.72 5.40 -25.65
CA TYR A 382 -1.20 6.00 -24.40
C TYR A 382 -1.54 7.49 -24.53
N LYS A 383 -2.56 7.90 -23.78
CA LYS A 383 -2.93 9.31 -23.62
C LYS A 383 -3.02 9.66 -22.13
N PRO A 384 -2.65 10.88 -21.71
CA PRO A 384 -2.12 11.99 -22.53
C PRO A 384 -0.69 11.73 -22.99
N LYS A 385 -0.32 12.34 -24.13
CA LYS A 385 1.03 12.25 -24.69
C LYS A 385 2.07 12.73 -23.69
N ARG A 386 3.24 12.10 -23.68
CA ARG A 386 4.35 12.41 -22.78
C ARG A 386 5.57 12.94 -23.54
N SER A 387 6.32 13.81 -22.88
CA SER A 387 7.57 14.34 -23.43
C SER A 387 8.68 13.28 -23.40
N LYS A 388 9.65 13.40 -24.31
CA LYS A 388 10.86 12.57 -24.34
C LYS A 388 11.56 12.54 -22.97
N LYS A 389 11.66 13.69 -22.28
CA LYS A 389 12.26 13.79 -20.94
C LYS A 389 11.53 12.93 -19.91
N THR A 390 10.21 12.85 -19.98
CA THR A 390 9.41 12.00 -19.07
C THR A 390 9.67 10.52 -19.34
N ILE A 391 9.68 10.13 -20.63
CA ILE A 391 9.98 8.75 -21.04
C ILE A 391 11.40 8.36 -20.62
N GLN A 392 12.39 9.20 -20.85
CA GLN A 392 13.78 8.95 -20.44
C GLN A 392 13.91 8.73 -18.93
N ARG A 393 13.18 9.51 -18.11
CA ARG A 393 13.18 9.29 -16.67
C ARG A 393 12.58 7.92 -16.29
N TRP A 394 11.52 7.48 -16.97
CA TRP A 394 10.95 6.16 -16.76
C TRP A 394 11.88 5.04 -17.20
N LEU A 395 12.59 5.23 -18.30
CA LEU A 395 13.60 4.29 -18.76
C LEU A 395 14.76 4.18 -17.76
N GLY A 396 15.21 5.28 -17.17
CA GLY A 396 16.19 5.24 -16.08
C GLY A 396 15.70 4.44 -14.88
N THR A 397 14.43 4.60 -14.48
CA THR A 397 13.83 3.78 -13.40
C THR A 397 13.79 2.29 -13.77
N LEU A 398 13.46 1.94 -15.00
CA LEU A 398 13.46 0.55 -15.46
C LEU A 398 14.87 -0.04 -15.55
N GLU A 399 15.87 0.77 -15.90
CA GLU A 399 17.28 0.39 -15.91
C GLU A 399 17.80 0.14 -14.50
N ASP A 400 17.56 1.06 -13.56
CA ASP A 400 17.94 0.92 -12.14
C ASP A 400 17.37 -0.37 -11.52
N LEU A 401 16.19 -0.79 -11.96
CA LEU A 401 15.52 -2.01 -11.51
C LEU A 401 15.87 -3.27 -12.34
N GLY A 402 16.72 -3.13 -13.35
CA GLY A 402 17.21 -4.25 -14.15
C GLY A 402 16.16 -4.84 -15.11
N TYR A 403 15.18 -4.05 -15.56
CA TYR A 403 14.25 -4.44 -16.63
C TYR A 403 14.84 -4.22 -18.02
N ILE A 404 15.68 -3.20 -18.16
CA ILE A 404 16.36 -2.85 -19.40
C ILE A 404 17.84 -2.56 -19.13
N THR A 405 18.65 -2.60 -20.16
CA THR A 405 20.01 -2.05 -20.14
C THR A 405 20.09 -0.93 -21.15
N CYS A 406 20.92 0.07 -20.86
CA CYS A 406 21.18 1.21 -21.72
C CYS A 406 22.57 1.08 -22.32
N GLU A 407 22.68 1.17 -23.63
CA GLU A 407 23.95 1.14 -24.37
C GLU A 407 24.05 2.38 -25.26
N GLU A 408 25.25 2.93 -25.41
CA GLU A 408 25.50 3.99 -26.39
C GLU A 408 25.30 3.46 -27.82
N ASP A 409 24.73 4.29 -28.70
CA ASP A 409 24.57 3.92 -30.09
C ASP A 409 25.93 3.96 -30.79
N GLU A 410 26.27 2.89 -31.51
CA GLU A 410 27.57 2.77 -32.19
C GLU A 410 27.78 3.83 -33.30
N ALA A 411 26.68 4.28 -33.93
CA ALA A 411 26.71 5.24 -35.01
C ALA A 411 26.63 6.70 -34.52
N ASP A 412 25.94 6.96 -33.40
CA ASP A 412 25.81 8.30 -32.82
C ASP A 412 25.84 8.21 -31.27
N LYS A 413 27.02 8.40 -30.70
CA LYS A 413 27.28 8.37 -29.26
C LYS A 413 26.42 9.33 -28.40
N ARG A 414 25.63 10.20 -29.06
CA ARG A 414 24.67 11.08 -28.36
C ARG A 414 23.30 10.39 -28.13
N LYS A 415 23.10 9.22 -28.73
CA LYS A 415 21.87 8.44 -28.64
C LYS A 415 22.11 7.22 -27.78
N ASN A 416 21.11 6.92 -26.96
CA ASN A 416 21.09 5.72 -26.16
C ASN A 416 20.12 4.73 -26.76
N ASN A 417 20.52 3.47 -26.75
CA ASN A 417 19.73 2.32 -27.11
C ASN A 417 19.31 1.58 -25.84
N TYR A 418 18.06 1.26 -25.75
CA TYR A 418 17.44 0.55 -24.61
C TYR A 418 17.10 -0.87 -25.05
N ILE A 419 17.66 -1.83 -24.35
CA ILE A 419 17.55 -3.25 -24.64
C ILE A 419 16.79 -3.89 -23.49
N PRO A 420 15.61 -4.50 -23.73
CA PRO A 420 14.94 -5.26 -22.68
C PRO A 420 15.83 -6.43 -22.27
N LEU A 421 16.06 -6.54 -20.97
CA LEU A 421 16.80 -7.67 -20.42
C LEU A 421 15.87 -8.89 -20.47
N MET A 422 15.91 -9.62 -21.59
CA MET A 422 15.29 -10.94 -21.65
C MET A 422 15.86 -11.79 -20.54
N LYS A 423 14.98 -12.40 -19.79
CA LYS A 423 15.28 -13.28 -18.69
C LYS A 423 16.29 -14.36 -19.11
N LYS A 424 17.55 -14.19 -18.72
CA LYS A 424 18.62 -15.15 -19.01
C LYS A 424 18.44 -16.50 -18.31
N ASN A 425 17.49 -16.66 -17.41
CA ASN A 425 17.28 -17.88 -16.64
C ASN A 425 15.79 -18.11 -16.39
N GLY A 426 14.98 -18.44 -17.36
CA GLY A 426 13.67 -19.13 -17.18
C GLY A 426 12.74 -18.67 -16.04
N THR A 427 13.18 -17.76 -15.19
CA THR A 427 12.38 -17.18 -14.11
C THR A 427 11.42 -16.17 -14.72
N ASN A 428 10.22 -16.63 -14.95
CA ASN A 428 9.08 -15.79 -15.32
C ASN A 428 8.78 -14.80 -14.18
N ARG A 429 9.54 -13.68 -14.08
CA ARG A 429 9.19 -12.61 -13.12
C ARG A 429 7.75 -12.14 -13.26
N ASP A 430 7.14 -12.35 -14.41
CA ASP A 430 5.84 -11.78 -14.81
C ASP A 430 4.79 -12.79 -15.22
N LYS A 431 5.12 -14.07 -15.39
CA LYS A 431 4.11 -15.12 -15.42
C LYS A 431 3.86 -15.56 -13.98
N THR A 432 3.24 -14.69 -13.21
CA THR A 432 2.53 -15.11 -12.04
C THR A 432 1.33 -15.91 -12.54
N GLU A 433 1.51 -17.21 -12.73
CA GLU A 433 0.40 -18.12 -12.65
C GLU A 433 -0.36 -17.71 -11.40
N ASN A 434 -1.66 -17.48 -11.53
CA ASN A 434 -2.48 -17.09 -10.40
C ASN A 434 -2.19 -18.07 -9.27
N ILE A 435 -1.54 -17.59 -8.22
CA ILE A 435 -1.28 -18.39 -7.05
C ILE A 435 -2.67 -18.76 -6.52
N GLN A 436 -3.10 -19.97 -6.76
CA GLN A 436 -4.37 -20.49 -6.29
C GLN A 436 -4.12 -21.39 -5.10
N ILE A 437 -4.85 -21.16 -4.05
CA ILE A 437 -4.89 -22.05 -2.90
C ILE A 437 -6.32 -22.60 -2.79
N SER A 438 -6.44 -23.91 -2.67
CA SER A 438 -7.73 -24.57 -2.53
C SER A 438 -8.10 -24.76 -1.05
N LEU A 439 -9.39 -24.98 -0.77
CA LEU A 439 -9.85 -25.31 0.57
C LEU A 439 -9.23 -26.63 1.07
N SER A 440 -9.02 -27.61 0.17
CA SER A 440 -8.38 -28.89 0.50
C SER A 440 -6.91 -28.69 0.90
N ASP A 441 -6.18 -27.76 0.26
CA ASP A 441 -4.81 -27.43 0.64
C ASP A 441 -4.77 -26.83 2.05
N LEU A 442 -5.68 -25.90 2.35
CA LEU A 442 -5.79 -25.32 3.69
C LEU A 442 -6.16 -26.37 4.74
N GLN A 443 -7.08 -27.31 4.41
CA GLN A 443 -7.45 -28.39 5.32
C GLN A 443 -6.25 -29.30 5.65
N ASN A 444 -5.46 -29.66 4.65
CA ASN A 444 -4.25 -30.45 4.85
C ASN A 444 -3.21 -29.71 5.68
N GLY A 445 -3.00 -28.43 5.39
CA GLY A 445 -2.09 -27.57 6.17
C GLY A 445 -2.54 -27.42 7.61
N PHE A 446 -3.85 -27.28 7.86
CA PHE A 446 -4.40 -27.21 9.21
C PHE A 446 -4.19 -28.52 9.99
N LYS A 447 -4.46 -29.68 9.40
CA LYS A 447 -4.23 -30.99 10.05
C LYS A 447 -2.77 -31.15 10.47
N THR A 448 -1.84 -30.86 9.56
CA THR A 448 -0.40 -30.90 9.84
C THR A 448 -0.02 -29.95 11.00
N TRP A 449 -0.55 -28.73 10.99
CA TRP A 449 -0.30 -27.76 12.07
C TRP A 449 -0.90 -28.24 13.41
N LEU A 450 -2.11 -28.81 13.39
CA LEU A 450 -2.78 -29.30 14.59
C LEU A 450 -2.01 -30.45 15.26
N GLU A 451 -1.46 -31.36 14.45
CA GLU A 451 -0.60 -32.46 14.92
C GLU A 451 0.70 -31.94 15.54
N GLN A 452 1.31 -30.91 14.95
CA GLN A 452 2.59 -30.37 15.41
C GLN A 452 2.48 -29.45 16.63
N SER A 453 1.43 -28.64 16.68
CA SER A 453 1.35 -27.52 17.61
C SER A 453 0.07 -27.50 18.45
N GLY A 454 -1.01 -28.12 17.98
CA GLY A 454 -2.33 -28.01 18.59
C GLY A 454 -2.42 -28.57 20.02
N GLN A 455 -1.61 -29.62 20.31
CA GLN A 455 -1.60 -30.25 21.64
C GLN A 455 -1.10 -29.33 22.78
N LYS A 456 -0.41 -28.23 22.41
CA LYS A 456 0.10 -27.24 23.37
C LYS A 456 -0.87 -26.07 23.62
N LEU A 457 -2.05 -26.12 23.01
CA LEU A 457 -2.98 -25.00 22.97
C LEU A 457 -4.32 -25.39 23.62
N GLU A 458 -4.91 -24.45 24.33
CA GLU A 458 -6.29 -24.51 24.78
C GLU A 458 -7.14 -23.60 23.86
N PHE A 459 -8.30 -24.08 23.44
CA PHE A 459 -9.16 -23.38 22.47
C PHE A 459 -10.45 -22.92 23.12
N PHE A 460 -10.89 -21.71 22.73
CA PHE A 460 -12.07 -21.06 23.23
C PHE A 460 -12.84 -20.40 22.07
N LEU A 461 -14.17 -20.37 22.18
CA LEU A 461 -15.03 -19.64 21.26
C LEU A 461 -15.83 -18.60 22.03
N TYR A 462 -15.90 -17.39 21.50
CA TYR A 462 -16.74 -16.35 22.06
C TYR A 462 -18.22 -16.64 21.76
N LYS A 463 -19.02 -16.72 22.79
CA LYS A 463 -20.47 -16.85 22.67
C LYS A 463 -21.16 -15.65 23.29
N ASN A 464 -21.87 -14.92 22.44
CA ASN A 464 -22.77 -13.88 22.88
C ASN A 464 -24.13 -14.51 23.12
N ARG A 465 -24.70 -14.29 24.31
CA ARG A 465 -26.09 -14.66 24.60
C ARG A 465 -26.98 -13.51 24.16
N GLU A 466 -28.00 -13.80 23.37
CA GLU A 466 -28.98 -12.82 22.95
C GLU A 466 -29.51 -12.03 24.16
N GLY A 467 -29.45 -10.69 24.07
CA GLY A 467 -29.94 -9.78 25.12
C GLY A 467 -28.96 -9.45 26.25
N ILE A 468 -27.74 -9.98 26.25
CA ILE A 468 -26.72 -9.65 27.26
C ILE A 468 -25.54 -8.97 26.57
N ALA A 469 -25.18 -7.75 26.97
CA ALA A 469 -24.04 -6.98 26.46
C ALA A 469 -22.67 -7.63 26.73
N LYS A 470 -22.59 -8.72 27.48
CA LYS A 470 -21.36 -9.44 27.82
C LYS A 470 -21.47 -10.90 27.40
N GLY A 471 -20.87 -11.23 26.27
CA GLY A 471 -20.57 -12.62 25.92
C GLY A 471 -19.39 -13.15 26.74
N ARG A 472 -19.16 -14.45 26.68
CA ARG A 472 -18.04 -15.12 27.33
C ARG A 472 -17.35 -16.09 26.40
N TYR A 473 -16.10 -16.40 26.70
CA TYR A 473 -15.35 -17.45 26.03
C TYR A 473 -15.71 -18.80 26.65
N GLU A 474 -16.12 -19.76 25.83
CA GLU A 474 -16.37 -21.13 26.21
C GLU A 474 -15.31 -22.05 25.61
N PRO A 475 -14.80 -23.05 26.37
CA PRO A 475 -13.81 -23.97 25.88
C PRO A 475 -14.35 -24.80 24.69
N VAL A 476 -13.47 -25.05 23.71
CA VAL A 476 -13.74 -25.86 22.53
C VAL A 476 -12.81 -27.05 22.52
N ASN A 477 -13.35 -28.25 22.33
CA ASN A 477 -12.54 -29.45 22.23
C ASN A 477 -11.66 -29.40 20.95
N MET A 478 -10.41 -29.83 21.06
CA MET A 478 -9.44 -29.86 19.97
C MET A 478 -10.00 -30.54 18.70
N GLY A 479 -10.74 -31.64 18.82
CA GLY A 479 -11.38 -32.33 17.69
C GLY A 479 -12.50 -31.55 17.00
N GLU A 480 -13.00 -30.47 17.61
CA GLU A 480 -14.04 -29.61 17.04
C GLU A 480 -13.50 -28.31 16.43
N VAL A 481 -12.24 -27.95 16.73
CA VAL A 481 -11.63 -26.70 16.25
C VAL A 481 -11.64 -26.61 14.72
N GLU A 482 -11.46 -27.73 14.02
CA GLU A 482 -11.49 -27.80 12.56
C GLU A 482 -12.78 -27.18 11.98
N LYS A 483 -13.93 -27.38 12.60
CA LYS A 483 -15.23 -26.83 12.13
C LYS A 483 -15.25 -25.29 12.09
N TYR A 484 -14.45 -24.64 12.93
CA TYR A 484 -14.39 -23.18 13.02
C TYR A 484 -13.22 -22.59 12.21
N VAL A 485 -12.22 -23.41 11.92
CA VAL A 485 -11.04 -22.99 11.15
C VAL A 485 -11.18 -23.29 9.66
N ILE A 486 -11.76 -24.44 9.31
CA ILE A 486 -12.05 -24.81 7.93
C ILE A 486 -13.51 -24.48 7.58
N VAL A 487 -13.71 -23.31 7.04
CA VAL A 487 -15.04 -22.77 6.70
C VAL A 487 -15.18 -22.71 5.20
N ASN A 488 -16.22 -23.32 4.65
CA ASN A 488 -16.49 -23.39 3.21
C ASN A 488 -17.27 -22.17 2.66
N GLN A 489 -17.64 -21.22 3.53
CA GLN A 489 -18.33 -20.01 3.10
C GLN A 489 -17.32 -18.92 2.73
N GLN A 490 -17.54 -18.22 1.62
CA GLN A 490 -16.68 -17.13 1.18
C GLN A 490 -17.15 -15.78 1.72
N PHE A 491 -16.19 -14.91 2.09
CA PHE A 491 -16.49 -13.50 2.35
C PHE A 491 -16.80 -12.77 1.06
N CYS A 492 -17.75 -11.85 1.11
CA CYS A 492 -18.03 -10.92 0.03
C CYS A 492 -18.10 -11.61 -1.34
N PRO A 493 -18.98 -12.61 -1.56
CA PRO A 493 -19.01 -13.36 -2.80
C PRO A 493 -19.20 -12.46 -4.02
N ASP A 494 -20.00 -11.40 -3.91
CA ASP A 494 -20.21 -10.41 -4.97
C ASP A 494 -18.90 -9.69 -5.34
N LEU A 495 -18.08 -9.35 -4.35
CA LEU A 495 -16.76 -8.73 -4.57
C LEU A 495 -15.79 -9.71 -5.22
N ILE A 496 -15.79 -10.97 -4.76
CA ILE A 496 -14.94 -12.02 -5.34
C ILE A 496 -15.29 -12.22 -6.81
N GLN A 497 -16.58 -12.31 -7.14
CA GLN A 497 -17.06 -12.42 -8.50
C GLN A 497 -16.66 -11.21 -9.35
N LEU A 498 -16.85 -9.99 -8.83
CA LEU A 498 -16.47 -8.75 -9.50
C LEU A 498 -14.96 -8.68 -9.78
N ILE A 499 -14.12 -9.03 -8.81
CA ILE A 499 -12.66 -9.06 -8.97
C ILE A 499 -12.26 -10.12 -10.00
N SER A 500 -12.86 -11.30 -9.94
CA SER A 500 -12.58 -12.40 -10.88
C SER A 500 -12.97 -12.03 -12.31
N GLN A 501 -14.15 -11.45 -12.51
CA GLN A 501 -14.61 -10.98 -13.82
C GLN A 501 -13.67 -9.92 -14.41
N ARG A 502 -13.25 -8.94 -13.61
CA ARG A 502 -12.31 -7.90 -14.05
C ARG A 502 -10.94 -8.44 -14.41
N LYS A 503 -10.49 -9.46 -13.70
CA LYS A 503 -9.24 -10.13 -14.02
C LYS A 503 -9.34 -10.82 -15.39
N ILE A 504 -10.44 -11.52 -15.66
CA ILE A 504 -10.71 -12.14 -16.95
C ILE A 504 -10.77 -11.08 -18.07
N GLU A 505 -11.50 -9.96 -17.83
CA GLU A 505 -11.57 -8.84 -18.80
C GLU A 505 -10.21 -8.19 -19.04
N SER A 506 -9.38 -8.07 -18.01
CA SER A 506 -8.03 -7.51 -18.14
C SER A 506 -7.10 -8.45 -18.90
N MET A 507 -7.23 -9.77 -18.69
CA MET A 507 -6.50 -10.79 -19.44
C MET A 507 -6.96 -10.81 -20.90
N ALA A 508 -8.26 -10.83 -21.17
CA ALA A 508 -8.79 -10.75 -22.52
C ALA A 508 -8.40 -9.46 -23.25
N LYS A 509 -8.32 -8.32 -22.56
CA LYS A 509 -7.79 -7.08 -23.12
C LYS A 509 -6.28 -7.14 -23.35
N LYS A 510 -5.52 -7.82 -22.50
CA LYS A 510 -4.08 -8.07 -22.71
C LYS A 510 -3.88 -8.97 -23.92
N GLU A 511 -4.68 -10.01 -24.08
CA GLU A 511 -4.65 -10.91 -25.24
C GLU A 511 -5.10 -10.22 -26.53
N ALA A 512 -6.21 -9.49 -26.52
CA ALA A 512 -6.68 -8.69 -27.65
C ALA A 512 -5.70 -7.58 -28.04
N ASN A 513 -5.03 -6.95 -27.07
CA ASN A 513 -3.97 -5.98 -27.35
C ASN A 513 -2.68 -6.66 -27.82
N SER A 514 -2.39 -7.89 -27.40
CA SER A 514 -1.29 -8.68 -27.95
C SER A 514 -1.60 -9.14 -29.38
N GLU A 515 -2.83 -9.49 -29.68
CA GLU A 515 -3.28 -9.76 -31.06
C GLU A 515 -3.34 -8.49 -31.91
N MET A 516 -3.74 -7.34 -31.36
CA MET A 516 -3.64 -6.03 -32.04
C MET A 516 -2.18 -5.55 -32.15
N SER A 517 -1.29 -5.92 -31.25
CA SER A 517 0.15 -5.64 -31.38
C SER A 517 0.82 -6.54 -32.44
N LEU A 518 0.24 -7.70 -32.71
CA LEU A 518 0.57 -8.51 -33.88
C LEU A 518 0.04 -7.88 -35.19
N SER A 519 -0.92 -6.93 -35.10
CA SER A 519 -1.41 -6.10 -36.22
C SER A 519 -0.80 -4.70 -36.28
N VAL A 520 0.11 -4.35 -35.38
CA VAL A 520 1.04 -3.23 -35.64
C VAL A 520 1.88 -3.65 -36.85
N PRO A 521 1.83 -2.93 -37.97
CA PRO A 521 2.59 -3.32 -39.17
C PRO A 521 4.03 -3.56 -38.74
N ASN A 522 4.51 -4.78 -38.91
CA ASN A 522 5.92 -5.07 -38.72
C ASN A 522 6.68 -4.22 -39.72
N PHE A 523 7.38 -3.20 -39.26
CA PHE A 523 8.18 -2.37 -40.15
C PHE A 523 9.49 -3.10 -40.47
N VAL A 524 9.70 -3.42 -41.71
CA VAL A 524 10.88 -4.19 -42.19
C VAL A 524 12.07 -3.26 -42.48
N GLY A 525 12.08 -2.08 -41.95
CA GLY A 525 13.14 -1.08 -42.16
C GLY A 525 12.58 0.31 -42.47
N SER A 526 13.43 1.23 -42.91
CA SER A 526 13.02 2.56 -43.33
C SER A 526 13.22 2.75 -44.84
N CYS A 527 12.30 3.44 -45.49
CA CYS A 527 12.43 3.87 -46.88
C CYS A 527 13.65 4.77 -47.01
N TRP A 528 14.64 4.38 -47.80
CA TRP A 528 15.87 5.14 -47.93
C TRP A 528 15.70 6.50 -48.65
N ILE A 529 14.57 6.69 -49.35
CA ILE A 529 14.27 7.96 -50.03
C ILE A 529 13.69 9.00 -49.05
N CYS A 530 12.73 8.61 -48.20
CA CYS A 530 12.05 9.56 -47.31
C CYS A 530 12.31 9.32 -45.81
N GLY A 531 13.03 8.28 -45.42
CA GLY A 531 13.35 7.94 -44.03
C GLY A 531 12.19 7.41 -43.22
N LYS A 532 10.98 7.27 -43.77
CA LYS A 532 9.82 6.74 -43.06
C LYS A 532 9.85 5.22 -43.01
N LEU A 533 9.26 4.66 -41.95
CA LEU A 533 9.19 3.21 -41.75
C LEU A 533 8.37 2.54 -42.85
N LEU A 534 8.82 1.35 -43.27
CA LEU A 534 8.19 0.52 -44.29
C LEU A 534 7.26 -0.51 -43.62
N PRO A 535 6.01 -0.69 -44.11
CA PRO A 535 5.10 -1.69 -43.59
C PRO A 535 5.62 -3.14 -43.80
N SER A 536 5.34 -4.03 -42.88
CA SER A 536 5.84 -5.41 -42.93
C SER A 536 5.25 -6.26 -44.04
N ASP A 537 4.04 -5.93 -44.47
CA ASP A 537 3.34 -6.59 -45.55
C ASP A 537 3.86 -6.18 -46.95
N LEU A 538 4.75 -5.16 -47.00
CA LEU A 538 5.33 -4.61 -48.23
C LEU A 538 4.30 -4.22 -49.30
N VAL A 539 3.04 -4.05 -48.95
CA VAL A 539 1.92 -3.83 -49.90
C VAL A 539 2.13 -2.58 -50.75
N ASP A 540 2.68 -1.52 -50.23
CA ASP A 540 2.95 -0.28 -50.96
C ASP A 540 4.46 0.00 -51.06
N THR A 541 5.27 -1.02 -51.28
CA THR A 541 6.72 -0.92 -51.37
C THR A 541 7.25 -1.54 -52.69
N THR A 542 8.43 -1.12 -53.10
CA THR A 542 9.18 -1.71 -54.20
C THR A 542 10.66 -1.76 -53.84
N VAL A 543 11.44 -2.49 -54.63
CA VAL A 543 12.88 -2.59 -54.43
C VAL A 543 13.57 -1.80 -55.54
N ASP A 544 14.42 -0.83 -55.16
CA ASP A 544 15.26 -0.05 -56.05
C ASP A 544 16.71 -0.21 -55.62
N GLU A 545 17.55 -0.65 -56.54
CA GLU A 545 19.00 -0.95 -56.33
C GLU A 545 19.27 -1.83 -55.10
N GLY A 546 18.38 -2.82 -54.83
CA GLY A 546 18.49 -3.72 -53.67
C GLY A 546 18.00 -3.14 -52.35
N ARG A 547 17.35 -1.96 -52.35
CA ARG A 547 16.81 -1.28 -51.18
C ARG A 547 15.29 -1.17 -51.26
N THR A 548 14.59 -1.48 -50.20
CA THR A 548 13.14 -1.37 -50.16
C THR A 548 12.72 0.09 -49.95
N VAL A 549 11.79 0.56 -50.77
CA VAL A 549 11.28 1.93 -50.76
C VAL A 549 9.76 1.95 -50.88
N HIS A 550 9.11 3.01 -50.42
CA HIS A 550 7.68 3.20 -50.68
C HIS A 550 7.45 3.37 -52.19
N LEU A 551 6.41 2.74 -52.70
CA LEU A 551 6.05 2.80 -54.13
C LEU A 551 5.82 4.27 -54.59
N GLU A 552 5.27 5.09 -53.73
CA GLU A 552 5.04 6.51 -54.00
C GLU A 552 6.34 7.33 -54.07
N CYS A 553 7.32 7.03 -53.20
CA CYS A 553 8.64 7.64 -53.23
C CYS A 553 9.41 7.23 -54.51
N TYR A 554 9.30 5.97 -54.90
CA TYR A 554 9.89 5.43 -56.11
C TYR A 554 9.31 6.09 -57.37
N LYS A 555 7.96 6.26 -57.43
CA LYS A 555 7.31 6.97 -58.55
C LYS A 555 7.78 8.41 -58.67
N LYS A 556 7.84 9.16 -57.58
CA LYS A 556 8.35 10.54 -57.53
C LYS A 556 9.80 10.65 -57.97
N LEU A 557 10.66 9.71 -57.58
CA LEU A 557 12.06 9.66 -57.99
C LEU A 557 12.17 9.42 -59.51
N LYS A 558 11.38 8.51 -60.07
CA LYS A 558 11.36 8.20 -61.51
C LYS A 558 10.70 9.29 -62.35
N GLU A 559 9.75 10.04 -61.81
CA GLU A 559 9.15 11.20 -62.47
C GLU A 559 10.15 12.38 -62.50
N GLY A 560 10.94 12.59 -61.43
CA GLY A 560 12.02 13.58 -61.39
C GLY A 560 13.16 13.28 -62.36
N LEU A 561 13.49 12.00 -62.57
CA LEU A 561 14.51 11.56 -63.52
C LEU A 561 14.07 11.61 -65.01
N LYS A 562 12.78 11.80 -65.30
CA LYS A 562 12.23 11.98 -66.66
C LYS A 562 12.11 13.45 -67.08
N SER A 563 12.36 14.38 -66.12
CA SER A 563 12.31 15.83 -66.38
C SER A 563 13.68 16.47 -66.46
N GLU A 564 14.77 15.71 -66.43
CA GLU A 564 16.11 16.03 -66.88
C GLU A 564 16.40 15.26 -68.21
#